data_fade616296aa07176fb4cf7fdb41e24c
#
_entry.id   fade616296aa07176fb4cf7fdb41e24c
#
_cell.length_a   1.000
_cell.length_b   1.000
_cell.length_c   1.000
_cell.angle_alpha   90.00
_cell.angle_beta   90.00
_cell.angle_gamma   90.00
#
_symmetry.space_group_name_H-M   'P 1'
#
loop_
_entity.id
_entity.type
_entity.pdbx_description
1 polymer ?
#
loop_
_entity_poly.entity_id
_entity_poly.type
_entity_poly.pdbx_seq_one_letter_code
_entity_poly.pdbx_strand_id
1 'polypeptide(L)' 'MSEKEAVLKAMKEAGKPVRPGDIAKALGMESKAVSKAISTLKKEGKVNSPKRCYYAPVE' A
#
# COMPACT_ATOMS: atom_id res chain seq x y z
N MET A 1 -2.90 -7.08 13.94
CA MET A 1 -2.70 -5.93 13.03
C MET A 1 -3.72 -5.98 11.91
N SER A 2 -4.20 -4.84 11.49
CA SER A 2 -5.14 -4.77 10.38
C SER A 2 -4.40 -4.88 9.05
N GLU A 3 -5.15 -5.21 8.00
CA GLU A 3 -4.58 -5.26 6.65
C GLU A 3 -3.98 -3.91 6.26
N LYS A 4 -4.62 -2.82 6.67
CA LYS A 4 -4.11 -1.47 6.40
C LYS A 4 -2.71 -1.28 6.98
N GLU A 5 -2.53 -1.67 8.22
CA GLU A 5 -1.24 -1.48 8.88
C GLU A 5 -0.16 -2.32 8.24
N ALA A 6 -0.49 -3.57 7.91
CA ALA A 6 0.47 -4.45 7.24
C ALA A 6 0.90 -3.87 5.89
N VAL A 7 -0.06 -3.39 5.11
CA VAL A 7 0.22 -2.78 3.81
C VAL A 7 1.06 -1.52 3.97
N LEU A 8 0.68 -0.66 4.89
CA LEU A 8 1.41 0.59 5.12
C LEU A 8 2.86 0.31 5.55
N LYS A 9 3.04 -0.63 6.45
CA LYS A 9 4.36 -1.02 6.91
C LYS A 9 5.21 -1.54 5.76
N ALA A 10 4.65 -2.40 4.93
CA ALA A 10 5.37 -2.94 3.78
C ALA A 10 5.79 -1.83 2.81
N MET A 11 4.92 -0.84 2.61
CA MET A 11 5.24 0.29 1.75
C MET A 11 6.37 1.13 2.33
N LYS A 12 6.37 1.36 3.63
CA LYS A 12 7.44 2.11 4.28
C LYS A 12 8.76 1.38 4.18
N GLU A 13 8.74 0.07 4.33
CA GLU A 13 9.95 -0.75 4.25
C GLU A 13 10.51 -0.79 2.83
N ALA A 14 9.64 -0.68 1.82
CA ALA A 14 10.07 -0.65 0.43
C ALA A 14 10.89 0.60 0.11
N GLY A 15 10.60 1.71 0.78
CA GLY A 15 11.33 2.97 0.60
C GLY A 15 11.18 3.61 -0.76
N LYS A 16 10.18 3.17 -1.53
CA LYS A 16 9.93 3.71 -2.88
C LYS A 16 8.47 3.46 -3.24
N PRO A 17 7.94 4.15 -4.25
CA PRO A 17 6.58 3.88 -4.70
C PRO A 17 6.46 2.44 -5.19
N VAL A 18 5.37 1.78 -4.83
CA VAL A 18 5.12 0.38 -5.19
C VAL A 18 3.70 0.22 -5.71
N ARG A 19 3.48 -0.87 -6.44
CA ARG A 19 2.16 -1.20 -6.93
C ARG A 19 1.47 -2.12 -5.94
N PRO A 20 0.11 -2.14 -5.94
CA PRO A 20 -0.61 -3.06 -5.06
C PRO A 20 -0.20 -4.52 -5.23
N GLY A 21 0.07 -4.94 -6.48
CA GLY A 21 0.50 -6.30 -6.75
C GLY A 21 1.83 -6.65 -6.09
N ASP A 22 2.74 -5.69 -6.02
CA ASP A 22 4.03 -5.92 -5.37
C ASP A 22 3.85 -6.15 -3.88
N ILE A 23 2.99 -5.36 -3.25
CA ILE A 23 2.69 -5.51 -1.83
C ILE A 23 1.96 -6.83 -1.57
N ALA A 24 1.01 -7.18 -2.44
CA ALA A 24 0.28 -8.43 -2.31
C ALA A 24 1.23 -9.63 -2.33
N LYS A 25 2.19 -9.61 -3.22
CA LYS A 25 3.20 -10.66 -3.32
C LYS A 25 4.08 -10.72 -2.07
N ALA A 26 4.51 -9.56 -1.60
CA ALA A 26 5.39 -9.48 -0.44
C ALA A 26 4.71 -9.98 0.84
N LEU A 27 3.42 -9.71 0.98
CA LEU A 27 2.67 -10.07 2.17
C LEU A 27 1.90 -11.39 2.04
N GLY A 28 1.87 -11.97 0.84
CA GLY A 28 1.08 -13.17 0.60
C GLY A 28 -0.41 -12.90 0.66
N MET A 29 -0.84 -11.71 0.30
CA MET A 29 -2.24 -11.29 0.33
C MET A 29 -2.82 -11.24 -1.08
N GLU A 30 -4.14 -11.20 -1.18
CA GLU A 30 -4.79 -11.01 -2.47
C GLU A 30 -4.65 -9.57 -2.93
N SER A 31 -4.47 -9.37 -4.23
CA SER A 31 -4.35 -8.02 -4.80
C SER A 31 -5.55 -7.15 -4.46
N LYS A 32 -6.75 -7.74 -4.45
CA LYS A 32 -7.97 -7.01 -4.11
C LYS A 32 -7.93 -6.48 -2.69
N ALA A 33 -7.46 -7.29 -1.75
CA ALA A 33 -7.35 -6.88 -0.36
C ALA A 33 -6.35 -5.73 -0.20
N VAL A 34 -5.22 -5.85 -0.88
CA VAL A 34 -4.19 -4.80 -0.85
C VAL A 34 -4.72 -3.51 -1.47
N SER A 35 -5.38 -3.60 -2.63
CA SER A 35 -5.96 -2.42 -3.28
C SER A 35 -6.96 -1.71 -2.38
N LYS A 36 -7.80 -2.48 -1.70
CA LYS A 36 -8.79 -1.92 -0.79
C LYS A 36 -8.12 -1.22 0.39
N ALA A 37 -7.09 -1.85 0.95
CA ALA A 37 -6.35 -1.26 2.05
C ALA A 37 -5.67 0.05 1.62
N ILE A 38 -5.07 0.07 0.44
CA ILE A 38 -4.43 1.26 -0.10
C ILE A 38 -5.45 2.38 -0.33
N SER A 39 -6.62 2.05 -0.88
CA SER A 39 -7.68 3.03 -1.06
C SER A 39 -8.08 3.68 0.26
N THR A 40 -8.23 2.87 1.30
CA THR A 40 -8.58 3.38 2.62
C THR A 40 -7.48 4.27 3.17
N LEU A 41 -6.22 3.83 3.05
CA LEU A 41 -5.08 4.63 3.50
C LEU A 41 -4.98 5.95 2.75
N LYS A 42 -5.28 5.93 1.46
CA LYS A 42 -5.27 7.15 0.65
C LYS A 42 -6.34 8.13 1.13
N LYS A 43 -7.52 7.62 1.46
CA LYS A 43 -8.59 8.46 2.01
C LYS A 43 -8.20 9.08 3.35
N GLU A 44 -7.46 8.34 4.14
CA GLU A 44 -6.98 8.81 5.44
C GLU A 44 -5.77 9.75 5.34
N GLY A 45 -5.23 9.92 4.14
CA GLY A 45 -4.08 10.78 3.92
C GLY A 45 -2.74 10.16 4.30
N LYS A 46 -2.70 8.85 4.48
CA LYS A 46 -1.47 8.14 4.87
C LYS A 46 -0.66 7.64 3.67
N VAL A 47 -1.28 7.60 2.51
CA VAL A 47 -0.66 7.13 1.28
C VAL A 47 -1.02 8.09 0.17
N ASN A 48 -0.08 8.31 -0.75
CA ASN A 48 -0.35 9.11 -1.94
C ASN A 48 0.01 8.29 -3.18
N SER A 49 -0.37 8.82 -4.35
CA SER A 49 -0.10 8.18 -5.63
C SER A 49 0.75 9.12 -6.47
N PRO A 50 2.08 9.04 -6.36
CA PRO A 50 2.96 9.92 -7.14
C PRO A 50 2.93 9.62 -8.63
N LYS A 51 2.58 8.39 -8.99
CA LYS A 51 2.44 7.97 -10.38
C LYS A 51 1.22 7.06 -10.51
N ARG A 52 0.72 6.97 -11.72
CA ARG A 52 -0.40 6.07 -12.01
C ARG A 52 -0.03 4.64 -11.59
N CYS A 53 -0.90 4.01 -10.84
CA CYS A 53 -0.74 2.64 -10.32
C CYS A 53 0.37 2.47 -9.30
N TYR A 54 1.10 3.53 -8.96
CA TYR A 54 2.12 3.48 -7.92
C TYR A 54 1.63 4.22 -6.68
N TYR A 55 1.98 3.70 -5.54
CA TYR A 55 1.58 4.27 -4.25
C TYR A 55 2.77 4.33 -3.33
N ALA A 56 2.80 5.36 -2.51
CA ALA A 56 3.89 5.54 -1.55
C ALA A 56 3.32 6.07 -0.25
N PRO A 57 3.91 5.72 0.91
CA PRO A 57 3.48 6.30 2.17
C PRO A 57 3.82 7.78 2.20
N VAL A 58 2.96 8.56 2.84
CA VAL A 58 3.14 10.01 2.94
C VAL A 58 4.31 10.36 3.84
N GLU A 59 4.60 9.52 4.80
CA GLU A 59 5.72 9.74 5.70
C GLU A 59 7.04 9.25 5.15
#